data_979e5cdb54922e87c348e2644bee469a
#
_entry.id   979e5cdb54922e87c348e2644bee469a
#
_cell.length_a   1.000
_cell.length_b   1.000
_cell.length_c   1.000
_cell.angle_alpha   90.00
_cell.angle_beta   90.00
_cell.angle_gamma   90.00
#
_symmetry.space_group_name_H-M   'P 1'
#
loop_
_entity.id
_entity.type
_entity.pdbx_description
1 polymer ?
#
loop_
_entity_poly.entity_id
_entity_poly.type
_entity_poly.pdbx_seq_one_letter_code
_entity_poly.pdbx_strand_id
1 'polypeptide(L)'
;MRQLKYIGVVFAALMLFTACEKEFDAIPEDFATVPEGSDEAWPQTVTIHDLIENFDTKEGLFTIDTIDSPNDIIVRGRVITDDRAGNVYKYFVIQSLDDDHTCLKVSVDAGSLSGMLPLGQVVAIRCNGLVLGRYAAAPQLGVRGYRNDNKIREEPGRIPYTLAMKHIQKIGTPDPSKIVVEEKTLKEITEMDKYGYFKIVKIKDVYFTGYDSDGKKLNDEILPFPSDGKNVTAALAKYALNPIFAPSTYSADKKYNIGFPRSRVIADDSGNTVDVYISTSEYAK
;
A
#
# COMPACT_ATOMS: atom_id res chain seq x y z
N MET A 1 -44.39 -50.01 -22.20
CA MET A 1 -43.07 -50.09 -21.55
C MET A 1 -42.03 -49.15 -22.15
N ARG A 2 -42.08 -48.74 -23.41
CA ARG A 2 -41.11 -47.83 -24.04
C ARG A 2 -41.25 -46.37 -23.58
N GLN A 3 -42.46 -45.95 -23.33
CA GLN A 3 -42.80 -44.60 -22.85
C GLN A 3 -42.32 -44.32 -21.40
N LEU A 4 -42.31 -45.34 -20.53
CA LEU A 4 -41.91 -45.24 -19.13
C LEU A 4 -40.38 -44.99 -18.99
N LYS A 5 -39.58 -45.47 -19.95
CA LYS A 5 -38.12 -45.25 -19.97
C LYS A 5 -37.72 -43.80 -20.26
N TYR A 6 -38.51 -43.11 -21.09
CA TYR A 6 -38.24 -41.71 -21.40
C TYR A 6 -38.65 -40.73 -20.28
N ILE A 7 -39.72 -41.10 -19.53
CA ILE A 7 -40.15 -40.32 -18.35
C ILE A 7 -39.08 -40.38 -17.25
N GLY A 8 -38.47 -41.53 -17.04
CA GLY A 8 -37.36 -41.68 -16.07
C GLY A 8 -36.13 -40.90 -16.45
N VAL A 9 -35.75 -40.84 -17.76
CA VAL A 9 -34.61 -40.06 -18.24
C VAL A 9 -34.83 -38.58 -18.16
N VAL A 10 -36.05 -38.10 -18.46
CA VAL A 10 -36.42 -36.68 -18.33
C VAL A 10 -36.43 -36.23 -16.86
N PHE A 11 -36.92 -37.08 -15.95
CA PHE A 11 -36.91 -36.79 -14.52
C PHE A 11 -35.49 -36.79 -13.94
N ALA A 12 -34.61 -37.70 -14.38
CA ALA A 12 -33.22 -37.73 -13.99
C ALA A 12 -32.44 -36.49 -14.56
N ALA A 13 -32.77 -36.05 -15.77
CA ALA A 13 -32.20 -34.83 -16.35
C ALA A 13 -32.66 -33.54 -15.65
N LEU A 14 -33.92 -33.47 -15.18
CA LEU A 14 -34.42 -32.33 -14.38
C LEU A 14 -33.79 -32.27 -12.99
N MET A 15 -33.44 -33.41 -12.39
CA MET A 15 -32.75 -33.44 -11.10
C MET A 15 -31.29 -32.99 -11.17
N LEU A 16 -30.69 -33.05 -12.37
CA LEU A 16 -29.32 -32.58 -12.56
C LEU A 16 -29.21 -31.05 -12.65
N PHE A 17 -30.30 -30.35 -12.91
CA PHE A 17 -30.31 -28.87 -12.96
C PHE A 17 -30.59 -28.22 -11.60
N THR A 18 -31.06 -28.95 -10.59
CA THR A 18 -31.28 -28.41 -9.24
C THR A 18 -30.08 -28.57 -8.30
N ALA A 19 -28.98 -29.20 -8.77
CA ALA A 19 -27.81 -29.51 -7.93
C ALA A 19 -26.71 -28.42 -8.01
N CYS A 20 -26.96 -27.27 -8.60
CA CYS A 20 -25.99 -26.16 -8.71
C CYS A 20 -26.55 -24.81 -8.31
N GLU A 21 -27.51 -24.74 -7.41
CA GLU A 21 -27.62 -23.56 -6.55
C GLU A 21 -26.72 -23.82 -5.33
N LYS A 22 -25.41 -23.65 -5.52
CA LYS A 22 -24.62 -23.12 -4.42
C LYS A 22 -25.24 -21.76 -4.15
N GLU A 23 -25.99 -21.62 -3.05
CA GLU A 23 -26.09 -20.34 -2.40
C GLU A 23 -24.63 -19.89 -2.27
N PHE A 24 -24.25 -18.93 -3.10
CA PHE A 24 -23.03 -18.18 -2.83
C PHE A 24 -23.32 -17.58 -1.46
N ASP A 25 -22.52 -17.97 -0.47
CA ASP A 25 -22.51 -17.27 0.80
C ASP A 25 -22.54 -15.78 0.46
N ALA A 26 -23.48 -15.06 1.04
CA ALA A 26 -23.64 -13.64 0.80
C ALA A 26 -22.22 -13.03 0.84
N ILE A 27 -21.84 -12.33 -0.22
CA ILE A 27 -20.51 -11.69 -0.28
C ILE A 27 -20.37 -11.00 1.06
N PRO A 28 -19.36 -11.35 1.87
CA PRO A 28 -19.18 -10.72 3.17
C PRO A 28 -19.29 -9.23 2.98
N GLU A 29 -20.16 -8.55 3.73
CA GLU A 29 -20.29 -7.10 3.62
C GLU A 29 -18.88 -6.51 3.82
N ASP A 30 -18.30 -6.03 2.72
CA ASP A 30 -17.04 -5.32 2.78
C ASP A 30 -17.24 -4.10 3.65
N PHE A 31 -16.30 -3.76 4.45
CA PHE A 31 -16.26 -2.63 5.37
C PHE A 31 -17.55 -1.77 5.35
N ALA A 32 -18.27 -1.70 6.45
CA ALA A 32 -19.52 -0.95 6.53
C ALA A 32 -19.38 0.44 5.92
N THR A 33 -20.35 0.83 5.08
CA THR A 33 -20.37 2.16 4.45
C THR A 33 -21.56 2.94 4.98
N VAL A 34 -21.31 4.15 5.45
CA VAL A 34 -22.36 5.06 5.95
C VAL A 34 -22.33 6.38 5.18
N PRO A 35 -23.46 7.06 5.03
CA PRO A 35 -23.49 8.39 4.42
C PRO A 35 -22.62 9.38 5.21
N GLU A 36 -21.99 10.31 4.49
CA GLU A 36 -21.29 11.42 5.12
C GLU A 36 -22.29 12.29 5.92
N GLY A 37 -21.92 12.65 7.15
CA GLY A 37 -22.75 13.43 8.05
C GLY A 37 -23.90 12.68 8.72
N SER A 38 -24.00 11.34 8.54
CA SER A 38 -24.98 10.54 9.27
C SER A 38 -24.56 10.31 10.73
N ASP A 39 -25.54 10.11 11.60
CA ASP A 39 -25.31 9.77 13.03
C ASP A 39 -24.63 8.40 13.21
N GLU A 40 -24.66 7.56 12.19
CA GLU A 40 -24.00 6.25 12.18
C GLU A 40 -22.49 6.33 11.90
N ALA A 41 -22.03 7.48 11.37
CA ALA A 41 -20.62 7.68 11.07
C ALA A 41 -19.81 7.88 12.35
N TRP A 42 -18.82 7.00 12.55
CA TRP A 42 -17.95 7.11 13.73
C TRP A 42 -17.27 8.47 13.76
N PRO A 43 -17.43 9.25 14.85
CA PRO A 43 -16.81 10.56 14.95
C PRO A 43 -15.29 10.42 15.10
N GLN A 44 -14.54 11.37 14.56
CA GLN A 44 -13.11 11.50 14.90
C GLN A 44 -12.99 11.93 16.36
N THR A 45 -12.21 11.19 17.15
CA THR A 45 -11.93 11.52 18.55
C THR A 45 -10.50 12.02 18.76
N VAL A 46 -9.59 11.62 17.87
CA VAL A 46 -8.19 12.10 17.83
C VAL A 46 -7.76 12.33 16.38
N THR A 47 -6.83 13.25 16.16
CA THR A 47 -6.19 13.43 14.86
C THR A 47 -5.19 12.30 14.58
N ILE A 48 -4.80 12.09 13.33
CA ILE A 48 -3.72 11.14 13.01
C ILE A 48 -2.41 11.61 13.64
N HIS A 49 -2.18 12.93 13.68
CA HIS A 49 -1.01 13.52 14.33
C HIS A 49 -0.97 13.16 15.82
N ASP A 50 -2.05 13.41 16.55
CA ASP A 50 -2.12 13.11 17.99
C ASP A 50 -2.04 11.61 18.28
N LEU A 51 -2.59 10.77 17.38
CA LEU A 51 -2.43 9.33 17.51
C LEU A 51 -0.94 8.94 17.45
N ILE A 52 -0.20 9.47 16.48
CA ILE A 52 1.23 9.23 16.33
C ILE A 52 1.99 9.79 17.55
N GLU A 53 1.67 11.01 17.99
CA GLU A 53 2.32 11.62 19.13
C GLU A 53 2.15 10.81 20.41
N ASN A 54 0.95 10.32 20.66
CA ASN A 54 0.61 9.62 21.90
C ASN A 54 1.04 8.14 21.92
N PHE A 55 1.15 7.48 20.76
CA PHE A 55 1.37 6.03 20.68
C PHE A 55 2.59 5.60 19.87
N ASP A 56 3.31 6.50 19.21
CA ASP A 56 4.62 6.22 18.60
C ASP A 56 5.73 6.87 19.44
N THR A 57 5.80 6.44 20.70
CA THR A 57 6.68 7.05 21.71
C THR A 57 8.07 6.42 21.78
N LYS A 58 8.26 5.22 21.19
CA LYS A 58 9.52 4.49 21.24
C LYS A 58 10.40 4.83 20.05
N GLU A 59 11.69 5.00 20.32
CA GLU A 59 12.67 5.16 19.25
C GLU A 59 13.09 3.82 18.67
N GLY A 60 13.43 3.81 17.38
CA GLY A 60 13.95 2.64 16.69
C GLY A 60 13.31 2.42 15.32
N LEU A 61 13.88 1.48 14.58
CA LEU A 61 13.37 1.11 13.25
C LEU A 61 12.11 0.25 13.32
N PHE A 62 12.02 -0.55 14.40
CA PHE A 62 10.89 -1.45 14.67
C PHE A 62 10.47 -1.27 16.12
N THR A 63 9.28 -0.80 16.33
CA THR A 63 8.70 -0.53 17.65
C THR A 63 7.24 -0.89 17.66
N ILE A 64 6.66 -1.02 18.84
CA ILE A 64 5.24 -1.31 19.03
C ILE A 64 4.75 -0.70 20.35
N ASP A 65 3.62 -0.01 20.27
CA ASP A 65 2.83 0.43 21.42
C ASP A 65 1.39 -0.03 21.23
N THR A 66 0.79 -0.57 22.30
CA THR A 66 -0.62 -0.96 22.27
C THR A 66 -1.48 0.27 22.48
N ILE A 67 -2.50 0.44 21.66
CA ILE A 67 -3.49 1.49 21.83
C ILE A 67 -4.54 0.99 22.82
N ASP A 68 -4.28 1.30 24.09
CA ASP A 68 -5.17 0.96 25.19
C ASP A 68 -5.65 2.26 25.85
N SER A 69 -6.96 2.49 25.78
CA SER A 69 -7.60 3.70 26.29
C SER A 69 -9.01 3.38 26.75
N PRO A 70 -9.47 3.96 27.88
CA PRO A 70 -10.84 3.83 28.33
C PRO A 70 -11.84 4.54 27.40
N ASN A 71 -11.36 5.48 26.59
CA ASN A 71 -12.16 6.18 25.58
C ASN A 71 -11.92 5.59 24.20
N ASP A 72 -12.91 5.71 23.33
CA ASP A 72 -12.75 5.34 21.92
C ASP A 72 -11.71 6.24 21.23
N ILE A 73 -10.69 5.62 20.67
CA ILE A 73 -9.68 6.27 19.84
C ILE A 73 -10.05 6.02 18.38
N ILE A 74 -10.61 7.03 17.75
CA ILE A 74 -11.07 6.97 16.35
C ILE A 74 -10.37 8.05 15.54
N VAL A 75 -9.66 7.66 14.50
CA VAL A 75 -9.09 8.57 13.51
C VAL A 75 -9.93 8.54 12.24
N ARG A 76 -9.94 9.65 11.51
CA ARG A 76 -10.49 9.72 10.15
C ARG A 76 -9.41 10.12 9.17
N GLY A 77 -9.51 9.59 7.95
CA GLY A 77 -8.57 9.95 6.90
C GLY A 77 -9.08 9.51 5.53
N ARG A 78 -8.47 10.07 4.50
CA ARG A 78 -8.74 9.77 3.10
C ARG A 78 -7.73 8.77 2.58
N VAL A 79 -8.18 7.68 1.97
CA VAL A 79 -7.30 6.70 1.32
C VAL A 79 -6.56 7.35 0.15
N ILE A 80 -5.23 7.27 0.18
CA ILE A 80 -4.35 7.89 -0.83
C ILE A 80 -3.49 6.88 -1.58
N THR A 81 -3.73 5.59 -1.40
CA THR A 81 -2.98 4.52 -2.07
C THR A 81 -3.88 3.64 -2.91
N ASP A 82 -3.28 3.06 -3.96
CA ASP A 82 -3.91 2.13 -4.87
C ASP A 82 -2.98 0.93 -5.08
N ASP A 83 -3.46 -0.28 -4.84
CA ASP A 83 -2.66 -1.51 -4.94
C ASP A 83 -2.74 -2.20 -6.31
N ARG A 84 -3.50 -1.65 -7.26
CA ARG A 84 -3.69 -2.24 -8.60
C ARG A 84 -2.39 -2.36 -9.39
N ALA A 85 -1.46 -1.44 -9.18
CA ALA A 85 -0.16 -1.43 -9.85
C ALA A 85 0.90 -2.33 -9.17
N GLY A 86 0.56 -2.96 -8.03
CA GLY A 86 1.48 -3.85 -7.30
C GLY A 86 2.55 -3.14 -6.46
N ASN A 87 2.57 -1.82 -6.40
CA ASN A 87 3.51 -1.04 -5.56
C ASN A 87 3.13 -1.06 -4.08
N VAL A 88 1.86 -1.24 -3.81
CA VAL A 88 1.27 -1.32 -2.48
C VAL A 88 0.80 -2.76 -2.28
N TYR A 89 1.21 -3.38 -1.19
CA TYR A 89 0.87 -4.78 -0.94
C TYR A 89 0.48 -5.01 0.51
N LYS A 90 -0.79 -5.37 0.72
CA LYS A 90 -1.35 -5.68 2.04
C LYS A 90 -1.29 -4.51 3.02
N TYR A 91 -1.40 -3.31 2.54
CA TYR A 91 -1.60 -2.09 3.32
C TYR A 91 -2.28 -1.02 2.48
N PHE A 92 -2.82 -0.03 3.15
CA PHE A 92 -3.22 1.23 2.55
C PHE A 92 -2.73 2.39 3.42
N VAL A 93 -2.72 3.58 2.86
CA VAL A 93 -2.35 4.80 3.58
C VAL A 93 -3.55 5.74 3.60
N ILE A 94 -3.80 6.33 4.76
CA ILE A 94 -4.78 7.41 4.91
C ILE A 94 -4.07 8.73 5.17
N GLN A 95 -4.57 9.78 4.57
CA GLN A 95 -4.20 11.17 4.81
C GLN A 95 -5.22 11.80 5.72
N SER A 96 -4.79 12.48 6.78
CA SER A 96 -5.65 13.26 7.68
C SER A 96 -6.56 14.20 6.91
N LEU A 97 -7.76 14.41 7.42
CA LEU A 97 -8.68 15.43 6.91
C LEU A 97 -8.38 16.81 7.51
N ASP A 98 -7.49 16.86 8.50
CA ASP A 98 -7.04 18.07 9.16
C ASP A 98 -5.94 18.77 8.32
N ASP A 99 -5.68 20.04 8.59
CA ASP A 99 -4.79 20.90 7.80
C ASP A 99 -3.32 20.44 7.76
N ASP A 100 -2.90 19.61 8.72
CA ASP A 100 -1.54 19.07 8.78
C ASP A 100 -1.29 17.97 7.75
N HIS A 101 -2.35 17.38 7.22
CA HIS A 101 -2.32 16.27 6.25
C HIS A 101 -1.39 15.12 6.62
N THR A 102 -1.22 14.89 7.93
CA THR A 102 -0.43 13.77 8.45
C THR A 102 -0.98 12.46 7.90
N CYS A 103 -0.07 11.56 7.49
CA CYS A 103 -0.46 10.28 6.89
C CYS A 103 -0.17 9.11 7.82
N LEU A 104 -0.98 8.06 7.70
CA LEU A 104 -0.82 6.83 8.48
C LEU A 104 -0.94 5.62 7.60
N LYS A 105 0.05 4.74 7.67
CA LYS A 105 -0.01 3.42 7.04
C LYS A 105 -0.82 2.46 7.90
N VAL A 106 -1.78 1.78 7.29
CA VAL A 106 -2.63 0.76 7.91
C VAL A 106 -2.34 -0.58 7.24
N SER A 107 -1.81 -1.53 7.99
CA SER A 107 -1.40 -2.82 7.47
C SER A 107 -2.50 -3.85 7.64
N VAL A 108 -2.99 -4.44 6.52
CA VAL A 108 -4.12 -5.38 6.51
C VAL A 108 -3.75 -6.63 5.73
N ASP A 109 -4.05 -7.79 6.26
CA ASP A 109 -3.79 -9.07 5.57
C ASP A 109 -4.88 -9.39 4.56
N ALA A 110 -4.94 -8.57 3.52
CA ALA A 110 -5.82 -8.75 2.37
C ALA A 110 -5.13 -8.26 1.10
N GLY A 111 -5.45 -8.88 -0.03
CA GLY A 111 -5.08 -8.38 -1.35
C GLY A 111 -6.23 -7.56 -1.95
N SER A 112 -5.93 -6.81 -3.01
CA SER A 112 -6.92 -6.01 -3.76
C SER A 112 -7.70 -5.02 -2.87
N LEU A 113 -6.99 -4.38 -1.93
CA LEU A 113 -7.59 -3.42 -1.01
C LEU A 113 -8.25 -2.24 -1.73
N SER A 114 -7.76 -1.85 -2.89
CA SER A 114 -8.34 -0.77 -3.71
C SER A 114 -9.77 -1.08 -4.21
N GLY A 115 -10.15 -2.36 -4.30
CA GLY A 115 -11.54 -2.75 -4.60
C GLY A 115 -12.48 -2.47 -3.45
N MET A 116 -12.01 -2.56 -2.23
CA MET A 116 -12.80 -2.38 -1.00
C MET A 116 -12.67 -0.96 -0.43
N LEU A 117 -11.48 -0.40 -0.50
CA LEU A 117 -11.09 0.93 -0.01
C LEU A 117 -10.48 1.72 -1.18
N PRO A 118 -11.30 2.20 -2.10
CA PRO A 118 -10.82 2.88 -3.30
C PRO A 118 -10.13 4.21 -2.97
N LEU A 119 -9.28 4.64 -3.89
CA LEU A 119 -8.60 5.93 -3.82
C LEU A 119 -9.59 7.07 -3.58
N GLY A 120 -9.32 7.92 -2.62
CA GLY A 120 -10.20 9.03 -2.25
C GLY A 120 -11.31 8.69 -1.24
N GLN A 121 -11.48 7.41 -0.85
CA GLN A 121 -12.44 6.99 0.16
C GLN A 121 -12.07 7.57 1.53
N VAL A 122 -13.02 8.22 2.19
CA VAL A 122 -12.87 8.57 3.61
C VAL A 122 -13.19 7.35 4.45
N VAL A 123 -12.33 7.07 5.42
CA VAL A 123 -12.52 6.01 6.40
C VAL A 123 -12.40 6.54 7.81
N ALA A 124 -13.19 5.96 8.73
CA ALA A 124 -12.98 6.07 10.17
C ALA A 124 -12.38 4.75 10.65
N ILE A 125 -11.37 4.82 11.51
CA ILE A 125 -10.68 3.65 12.06
C ILE A 125 -10.73 3.71 13.58
N ARG A 126 -11.36 2.71 14.18
CA ARG A 126 -11.34 2.51 15.63
C ARG A 126 -10.05 1.80 16.01
N CYS A 127 -9.18 2.49 16.76
CA CYS A 127 -7.82 2.05 17.01
C CYS A 127 -7.65 1.25 18.32
N ASN A 128 -8.61 1.28 19.24
CA ASN A 128 -8.52 0.54 20.50
C ASN A 128 -8.27 -0.95 20.27
N GLY A 129 -7.31 -1.51 20.98
CA GLY A 129 -6.90 -2.92 20.85
C GLY A 129 -5.97 -3.21 19.68
N LEU A 130 -5.75 -2.25 18.79
CA LEU A 130 -4.70 -2.30 17.77
C LEU A 130 -3.37 -1.82 18.37
N VAL A 131 -2.32 -1.85 17.55
CA VAL A 131 -1.01 -1.32 17.92
C VAL A 131 -0.57 -0.29 16.91
N LEU A 132 0.04 0.77 17.39
CA LEU A 132 0.82 1.70 16.61
C LEU A 132 2.29 1.48 16.91
N GLY A 133 3.13 1.58 15.91
CA GLY A 133 4.57 1.47 16.07
C GLY A 133 5.28 1.78 14.78
N ARG A 134 6.55 1.40 14.68
CA ARG A 134 7.37 1.67 13.49
C ARG A 134 7.71 0.38 12.76
N TYR A 135 7.54 0.42 11.45
CA TYR A 135 8.09 -0.56 10.54
C TYR A 135 9.10 0.13 9.62
N ALA A 136 10.38 -0.20 9.77
CA ALA A 136 11.49 0.50 9.12
C ALA A 136 11.43 2.04 9.34
N ALA A 137 11.28 2.45 10.60
CA ALA A 137 11.12 3.81 11.08
C ALA A 137 9.78 4.51 10.76
N ALA A 138 8.99 4.01 9.83
CA ALA A 138 7.74 4.64 9.42
C ALA A 138 6.56 4.23 10.31
N PRO A 139 5.69 5.17 10.74
CA PRO A 139 4.52 4.87 11.57
C PRO A 139 3.57 3.90 10.87
N GLN A 140 3.14 2.84 11.56
CA GLN A 140 2.23 1.84 11.03
C GLN A 140 1.24 1.38 12.08
N LEU A 141 -0.05 1.43 11.73
CA LEU A 141 -1.13 0.83 12.50
C LEU A 141 -1.29 -0.64 12.08
N GLY A 142 -1.42 -1.51 13.08
CA GLY A 142 -1.54 -2.95 12.83
C GLY A 142 -1.97 -3.72 14.06
N VAL A 143 -1.64 -5.00 14.09
CA VAL A 143 -1.72 -5.85 15.28
C VAL A 143 -0.32 -6.21 15.75
N ARG A 144 -0.20 -6.74 16.98
CA ARG A 144 1.09 -7.22 17.46
C ARG A 144 1.63 -8.32 16.56
N GLY A 145 2.78 -8.08 15.98
CA GLY A 145 3.51 -9.00 15.12
C GLY A 145 4.91 -9.26 15.64
N TYR A 146 5.57 -10.25 15.07
CA TYR A 146 6.93 -10.64 15.44
C TYR A 146 7.76 -10.86 14.19
N ARG A 147 8.93 -10.25 14.17
CA ARG A 147 9.96 -10.47 13.17
C ARG A 147 11.02 -11.41 13.72
N ASN A 148 11.39 -12.38 12.93
CA ASN A 148 12.45 -13.33 13.27
C ASN A 148 13.60 -13.22 12.23
N ASP A 149 14.47 -12.25 12.45
CA ASP A 149 15.67 -11.99 11.64
C ASP A 149 16.94 -12.08 12.49
N ASN A 150 17.20 -13.23 13.08
CA ASN A 150 18.26 -13.52 14.08
C ASN A 150 17.93 -13.09 15.52
N LYS A 151 16.92 -12.28 15.75
CA LYS A 151 16.35 -11.95 17.06
C LYS A 151 14.84 -11.79 16.90
N ILE A 152 14.10 -12.30 17.86
CA ILE A 152 12.65 -12.05 17.91
C ILE A 152 12.47 -10.58 18.29
N ARG A 153 11.87 -9.80 17.39
CA ARG A 153 11.53 -8.40 17.61
C ARG A 153 10.04 -8.21 17.39
N GLU A 154 9.43 -7.39 18.23
CA GLU A 154 8.05 -6.98 18.02
C GLU A 154 7.98 -5.91 16.91
N GLU A 155 6.98 -6.01 16.07
CA GLU A 155 6.71 -5.04 15.02
C GLU A 155 5.19 -4.93 14.78
N PRO A 156 4.68 -3.82 14.21
CA PRO A 156 3.28 -3.75 13.82
C PRO A 156 3.02 -4.73 12.66
N GLY A 157 2.30 -5.80 12.95
CA GLY A 157 1.90 -6.82 11.99
C GLY A 157 0.64 -6.42 11.21
N ARG A 158 0.22 -7.28 10.29
CA ARG A 158 -0.99 -7.07 9.49
C ARG A 158 -2.24 -7.38 10.29
N ILE A 159 -3.21 -6.50 10.24
CA ILE A 159 -4.55 -6.72 10.81
C ILE A 159 -5.22 -7.82 9.97
N PRO A 160 -5.65 -8.94 10.57
CA PRO A 160 -6.44 -9.94 9.84
C PRO A 160 -7.67 -9.28 9.19
N TYR A 161 -8.02 -9.67 7.98
CA TYR A 161 -9.10 -9.04 7.21
C TYR A 161 -10.41 -8.95 8.00
N THR A 162 -10.83 -10.05 8.64
CA THR A 162 -12.07 -10.10 9.44
C THR A 162 -12.06 -9.17 10.65
N LEU A 163 -10.87 -8.88 11.20
CA LEU A 163 -10.70 -7.89 12.25
C LEU A 163 -10.73 -6.47 11.67
N ALA A 164 -10.05 -6.25 10.55
CA ALA A 164 -10.06 -4.94 9.88
C ALA A 164 -11.48 -4.48 9.55
N MET A 165 -12.37 -5.38 9.11
CA MET A 165 -13.78 -5.07 8.84
C MET A 165 -14.54 -4.56 10.07
N LYS A 166 -14.12 -4.92 11.28
CA LYS A 166 -14.72 -4.43 12.53
C LYS A 166 -14.14 -3.10 12.99
N HIS A 167 -12.94 -2.77 12.53
CA HIS A 167 -12.22 -1.57 12.95
C HIS A 167 -12.31 -0.43 11.93
N ILE A 168 -12.77 -0.69 10.70
CA ILE A 168 -12.78 0.29 9.62
C ILE A 168 -14.21 0.48 9.12
N GLN A 169 -14.65 1.73 9.05
CA GLN A 169 -15.94 2.14 8.46
C GLN A 169 -15.65 3.09 7.29
N LYS A 170 -16.29 2.85 6.15
CA LYS A 170 -16.26 3.77 5.00
C LYS A 170 -17.29 4.88 5.20
N ILE A 171 -16.94 6.12 4.85
CA ILE A 171 -17.80 7.28 4.99
C ILE A 171 -17.97 7.95 3.63
N GLY A 172 -19.20 8.10 3.20
CA GLY A 172 -19.55 8.75 1.95
C GLY A 172 -18.99 8.05 0.71
N THR A 173 -18.91 8.79 -0.39
CA THR A 173 -18.40 8.34 -1.68
C THR A 173 -16.93 8.73 -1.84
N PRO A 174 -16.12 7.89 -2.53
CA PRO A 174 -14.72 8.22 -2.80
C PRO A 174 -14.59 9.49 -3.64
N ASP A 175 -13.66 10.37 -3.25
CA ASP A 175 -13.32 11.58 -4.01
C ASP A 175 -11.80 11.77 -4.08
N PRO A 176 -11.13 11.26 -5.13
CA PRO A 176 -9.70 11.40 -5.29
C PRO A 176 -9.23 12.85 -5.50
N SER A 177 -10.11 13.76 -5.94
CA SER A 177 -9.75 15.16 -6.17
C SER A 177 -9.40 15.92 -4.90
N LYS A 178 -9.82 15.39 -3.75
CA LYS A 178 -9.54 15.95 -2.42
C LYS A 178 -8.27 15.41 -1.79
N ILE A 179 -7.49 14.62 -2.50
CA ILE A 179 -6.17 14.18 -2.03
C ILE A 179 -5.21 15.35 -2.15
N VAL A 180 -4.53 15.65 -1.06
CA VAL A 180 -3.60 16.79 -1.02
C VAL A 180 -2.21 16.30 -1.45
N VAL A 181 -1.62 17.04 -2.40
CA VAL A 181 -0.25 16.88 -2.87
C VAL A 181 0.52 18.13 -2.46
N GLU A 182 1.52 17.96 -1.59
CA GLU A 182 2.35 19.07 -1.12
C GLU A 182 3.49 19.35 -2.10
N GLU A 183 3.75 20.60 -2.44
CA GLU A 183 4.97 20.98 -3.16
C GLU A 183 6.11 21.11 -2.15
N LYS A 184 7.22 20.40 -2.38
CA LYS A 184 8.38 20.36 -1.51
C LYS A 184 9.67 20.47 -2.32
N THR A 185 10.68 21.09 -1.73
CA THR A 185 12.06 21.03 -2.18
C THR A 185 12.75 19.77 -1.68
N LEU A 186 13.86 19.36 -2.30
CA LEU A 186 14.64 18.22 -1.81
C LEU A 186 15.14 18.45 -0.39
N LYS A 187 15.52 19.67 -0.05
CA LYS A 187 15.95 20.02 1.31
C LYS A 187 14.84 19.79 2.33
N GLU A 188 13.64 20.28 2.07
CA GLU A 188 12.50 20.06 2.97
C GLU A 188 12.17 18.59 3.14
N ILE A 189 12.34 17.76 2.11
CA ILE A 189 12.11 16.30 2.21
C ILE A 189 13.15 15.65 3.12
N THR A 190 14.43 16.05 3.05
CA THR A 190 15.48 15.49 3.91
C THR A 190 15.35 15.91 5.36
N GLU A 191 14.67 17.01 5.62
CA GLU A 191 14.42 17.57 6.96
C GLU A 191 13.07 17.13 7.56
N MET A 192 12.28 16.32 6.84
CA MET A 192 10.99 15.82 7.34
C MET A 192 11.17 14.91 8.56
N ASP A 193 10.32 15.12 9.53
CA ASP A 193 10.21 14.31 10.74
C ASP A 193 9.27 13.09 10.56
N LYS A 194 8.90 12.45 11.67
CA LYS A 194 7.98 11.28 11.66
C LYS A 194 6.60 11.57 11.08
N TYR A 195 6.17 12.82 11.00
CA TYR A 195 4.88 13.21 10.41
C TYR A 195 4.95 13.42 8.89
N GLY A 196 6.14 13.44 8.32
CA GLY A 196 6.38 13.52 6.89
C GLY A 196 6.20 12.19 6.14
N TYR A 197 6.17 11.06 6.84
CA TYR A 197 6.03 9.76 6.20
C TYR A 197 4.72 9.64 5.40
N PHE A 198 4.81 8.98 4.25
CA PHE A 198 3.69 8.66 3.36
C PHE A 198 2.98 9.83 2.70
N LYS A 199 3.39 11.08 2.93
CA LYS A 199 2.83 12.23 2.23
C LYS A 199 3.10 12.13 0.73
N ILE A 200 2.12 12.54 -0.07
CA ILE A 200 2.31 12.68 -1.51
C ILE A 200 2.93 14.06 -1.75
N VAL A 201 4.11 14.07 -2.35
CA VAL A 201 4.85 15.29 -2.62
C VAL A 201 5.11 15.48 -4.11
N LYS A 202 5.12 16.73 -4.56
CA LYS A 202 5.56 17.15 -5.87
C LYS A 202 6.86 17.93 -5.72
N ILE A 203 7.90 17.43 -6.36
CA ILE A 203 9.22 18.04 -6.35
C ILE A 203 9.46 18.64 -7.73
N LYS A 204 9.91 19.89 -7.77
CA LYS A 204 10.22 20.62 -9.01
C LYS A 204 11.73 20.76 -9.17
N ASP A 205 12.17 21.01 -10.39
CA ASP A 205 13.54 21.40 -10.74
C ASP A 205 14.58 20.40 -10.22
N VAL A 206 14.30 19.10 -10.43
CA VAL A 206 15.17 17.99 -10.05
C VAL A 206 15.54 17.15 -11.24
N TYR A 207 16.70 16.50 -11.16
CA TYR A 207 17.22 15.61 -12.20
C TYR A 207 17.82 14.34 -11.59
N PHE A 208 17.88 13.26 -12.36
CA PHE A 208 18.56 12.05 -11.97
C PHE A 208 20.08 12.22 -12.10
N THR A 209 20.82 11.91 -11.06
CA THR A 209 22.29 12.08 -11.03
C THR A 209 23.03 11.01 -11.84
N GLY A 210 22.36 9.93 -12.23
CA GLY A 210 23.00 8.76 -12.84
C GLY A 210 23.73 7.85 -11.85
N TYR A 211 23.50 8.02 -10.54
CA TYR A 211 24.05 7.18 -9.49
C TYR A 211 22.93 6.46 -8.72
N ASP A 212 23.26 5.31 -8.15
CA ASP A 212 22.39 4.63 -7.18
C ASP A 212 22.70 5.12 -5.74
N SER A 213 21.92 4.60 -4.77
CA SER A 213 22.08 4.94 -3.36
C SER A 213 23.44 4.57 -2.77
N ASP A 214 24.12 3.61 -3.36
CA ASP A 214 25.47 3.19 -2.93
C ASP A 214 26.57 4.05 -3.58
N GLY A 215 26.19 5.11 -4.31
CA GLY A 215 27.12 6.00 -5.01
C GLY A 215 27.77 5.36 -6.25
N LYS A 216 27.23 4.24 -6.72
CA LYS A 216 27.71 3.58 -7.91
C LYS A 216 27.10 4.26 -9.14
N LYS A 217 27.95 4.67 -10.07
CA LYS A 217 27.50 5.20 -11.35
C LYS A 217 26.68 4.14 -12.08
N LEU A 218 25.47 4.51 -12.44
CA LEU A 218 24.62 3.71 -13.31
C LEU A 218 25.10 3.99 -14.72
N ASN A 219 25.78 3.02 -15.31
CA ASN A 219 26.08 3.11 -16.74
C ASN A 219 24.77 3.01 -17.49
N ASP A 220 24.44 4.04 -18.25
CA ASP A 220 23.30 4.04 -19.18
C ASP A 220 23.41 2.92 -20.21
N GLU A 221 24.61 2.38 -20.40
CA GLU A 221 24.93 1.28 -21.30
C GLU A 221 24.72 -0.10 -20.66
N ILE A 222 24.61 -0.19 -19.33
CA ILE A 222 24.56 -1.47 -18.66
C ILE A 222 23.54 -1.38 -17.53
N LEU A 223 22.29 -1.61 -17.86
CA LEU A 223 21.47 -2.33 -16.90
C LEU A 223 22.27 -3.60 -16.59
N PRO A 224 22.62 -3.87 -15.32
CA PRO A 224 23.42 -5.05 -15.01
C PRO A 224 22.62 -6.28 -15.36
N PHE A 225 22.94 -6.81 -16.52
CA PHE A 225 22.43 -8.08 -16.94
C PHE A 225 23.19 -9.20 -16.27
N PRO A 226 22.57 -10.36 -16.29
CA PRO A 226 22.89 -11.42 -15.38
C PRO A 226 24.37 -11.76 -15.42
N SER A 227 24.83 -12.34 -14.36
CA SER A 227 26.16 -12.80 -14.03
C SER A 227 26.92 -13.66 -15.07
N ASP A 228 26.35 -13.87 -16.26
CA ASP A 228 26.97 -14.67 -17.34
C ASP A 228 27.82 -13.83 -18.31
N GLY A 229 27.94 -12.52 -18.10
CA GLY A 229 28.79 -11.63 -18.89
C GLY A 229 28.41 -11.50 -20.38
N LYS A 230 27.28 -12.01 -20.81
CA LYS A 230 26.85 -11.95 -22.20
C LYS A 230 26.13 -10.66 -22.49
N ASN A 231 26.56 -9.99 -23.52
CA ASN A 231 25.97 -8.75 -24.04
C ASN A 231 24.49 -8.90 -24.27
N VAL A 232 23.78 -7.92 -23.75
CA VAL A 232 22.35 -7.77 -23.90
C VAL A 232 21.98 -7.70 -25.37
N THR A 233 21.06 -8.53 -25.77
CA THR A 233 20.52 -8.54 -27.13
C THR A 233 19.87 -7.21 -27.49
N ALA A 234 19.73 -6.92 -28.79
CA ALA A 234 19.12 -5.71 -29.34
C ALA A 234 17.73 -5.36 -28.73
N ALA A 235 17.03 -6.33 -28.16
CA ALA A 235 15.78 -6.11 -27.44
C ALA A 235 15.95 -5.28 -26.16
N LEU A 236 17.10 -5.38 -25.52
CA LEU A 236 17.43 -4.66 -24.29
C LEU A 236 18.13 -3.33 -24.57
N ALA A 237 18.83 -3.21 -25.72
CA ALA A 237 19.27 -1.92 -26.23
C ALA A 237 18.08 -0.95 -26.43
N LYS A 238 16.89 -1.48 -26.73
CA LYS A 238 15.66 -0.71 -26.79
C LYS A 238 15.29 -0.08 -25.42
N TYR A 239 15.62 -0.72 -24.32
CA TYR A 239 15.38 -0.18 -22.97
C TYR A 239 16.50 0.79 -22.52
N ALA A 240 17.70 0.66 -23.05
CA ALA A 240 18.79 1.60 -22.82
C ALA A 240 18.58 2.96 -23.51
N LEU A 241 17.86 2.96 -24.64
CA LEU A 241 17.49 4.16 -25.39
C LEU A 241 16.27 4.90 -24.83
N ASN A 242 15.41 4.22 -24.08
CA ASN A 242 14.33 4.80 -23.31
C ASN A 242 14.72 4.65 -21.83
N PRO A 243 14.85 5.74 -21.07
CA PRO A 243 15.18 5.68 -19.66
C PRO A 243 14.03 5.08 -18.86
N ILE A 244 13.82 3.78 -19.00
CA ILE A 244 12.90 3.00 -18.19
C ILE A 244 13.66 2.66 -16.92
N PHE A 245 13.41 3.43 -15.87
CA PHE A 245 14.05 3.26 -14.57
C PHE A 245 13.53 2.02 -13.82
N ALA A 246 12.38 1.50 -14.22
CA ALA A 246 11.78 0.31 -13.65
C ALA A 246 11.21 -0.57 -14.76
N PRO A 247 11.83 -1.72 -15.05
CA PRO A 247 11.32 -2.66 -16.02
C PRO A 247 9.96 -3.22 -15.58
N SER A 248 8.96 -3.19 -16.47
CA SER A 248 7.59 -3.64 -16.19
C SER A 248 7.43 -5.15 -16.13
N THR A 249 8.45 -5.92 -16.50
CA THR A 249 8.36 -7.36 -16.58
C THR A 249 9.59 -8.03 -15.95
N TYR A 250 9.31 -8.87 -14.97
CA TYR A 250 10.19 -9.99 -14.70
C TYR A 250 10.10 -10.93 -15.89
N SER A 251 11.19 -11.19 -16.56
CA SER A 251 11.25 -12.38 -17.37
C SER A 251 11.12 -13.59 -16.44
N ALA A 252 10.15 -14.45 -16.68
CA ALA A 252 10.04 -15.74 -16.01
C ALA A 252 11.31 -16.60 -16.26
N ASP A 253 12.05 -16.27 -17.31
CA ASP A 253 13.38 -16.78 -17.58
C ASP A 253 14.40 -15.94 -16.78
N LYS A 254 14.95 -16.51 -15.71
CA LYS A 254 16.01 -15.90 -14.88
C LYS A 254 17.19 -15.37 -15.68
N LYS A 255 17.33 -15.82 -16.92
CA LYS A 255 18.38 -15.40 -17.87
C LYS A 255 18.22 -13.94 -18.31
N TYR A 256 17.02 -13.38 -18.25
CA TYR A 256 16.72 -12.00 -18.62
C TYR A 256 16.19 -11.19 -17.44
N ASN A 257 16.59 -11.54 -16.24
CA ASN A 257 16.21 -10.80 -15.05
C ASN A 257 16.83 -9.40 -15.10
N ILE A 258 16.05 -8.41 -15.53
CA ILE A 258 16.45 -7.00 -15.65
C ILE A 258 16.68 -6.36 -14.28
N GLY A 259 16.59 -7.14 -13.23
CA GLY A 259 16.86 -6.73 -11.86
C GLY A 259 15.61 -6.22 -11.14
N PHE A 260 15.78 -6.08 -9.85
CA PHE A 260 14.76 -5.50 -8.97
C PHE A 260 14.70 -3.98 -9.16
N PRO A 261 13.56 -3.36 -8.81
CA PRO A 261 13.52 -1.91 -8.67
C PRO A 261 14.68 -1.47 -7.78
N ARG A 262 15.34 -0.42 -8.20
CA ARG A 262 16.50 0.13 -7.46
C ARG A 262 16.22 1.58 -7.11
N SER A 263 16.81 2.01 -6.01
CA SER A 263 16.88 3.42 -5.71
C SER A 263 17.70 4.17 -6.76
N ARG A 264 17.29 5.39 -7.03
CA ARG A 264 17.98 6.35 -7.88
C ARG A 264 18.15 7.62 -7.09
N VAL A 265 19.30 8.26 -7.25
CA VAL A 265 19.55 9.54 -6.62
C VAL A 265 19.06 10.66 -7.54
N ILE A 266 18.15 11.47 -7.02
CA ILE A 266 17.77 12.74 -7.65
C ILE A 266 18.47 13.89 -6.93
N ALA A 267 18.79 14.94 -7.66
CA ALA A 267 19.42 16.15 -7.15
C ALA A 267 18.72 17.41 -7.64
N ASP A 268 18.90 18.50 -6.91
CA ASP A 268 18.60 19.87 -7.36
C ASP A 268 19.88 20.65 -7.68
N ASP A 269 19.74 21.83 -8.25
CA ASP A 269 20.86 22.72 -8.59
C ASP A 269 21.59 23.27 -7.35
N SER A 270 21.03 23.13 -6.17
CA SER A 270 21.65 23.51 -4.89
C SER A 270 22.52 22.42 -4.29
N GLY A 271 22.57 21.22 -4.91
CA GLY A 271 23.34 20.08 -4.46
C GLY A 271 22.66 19.22 -3.40
N ASN A 272 21.38 19.47 -3.09
CA ASN A 272 20.62 18.55 -2.25
C ASN A 272 20.32 17.28 -3.03
N THR A 273 20.31 16.15 -2.34
CA THR A 273 20.07 14.82 -2.95
C THR A 273 19.09 14.01 -2.14
N VAL A 274 18.28 13.21 -2.82
CA VAL A 274 17.34 12.25 -2.19
C VAL A 274 17.35 10.95 -2.98
N ASP A 275 17.31 9.83 -2.25
CA ASP A 275 17.12 8.52 -2.84
C ASP A 275 15.64 8.30 -3.17
N VAL A 276 15.37 8.00 -4.42
CA VAL A 276 14.04 7.65 -4.91
C VAL A 276 13.99 6.17 -5.25
N TYR A 277 13.13 5.43 -4.57
CA TYR A 277 12.85 4.05 -4.92
C TYR A 277 11.82 4.01 -6.06
N ILE A 278 12.24 3.48 -7.20
CA ILE A 278 11.41 3.41 -8.40
C ILE A 278 10.85 2.00 -8.51
N SER A 279 9.54 1.90 -8.45
CA SER A 279 8.84 0.64 -8.56
C SER A 279 8.88 0.05 -9.98
N THR A 280 8.71 -1.28 -10.07
CA THR A 280 8.55 -2.00 -11.34
C THR A 280 7.15 -1.88 -11.94
N SER A 281 6.26 -1.06 -11.40
CA SER A 281 4.93 -0.92 -11.95
C SER A 281 4.94 -0.28 -13.34
N GLU A 282 3.93 -0.57 -14.13
CA GLU A 282 3.76 0.06 -15.45
C GLU A 282 3.58 1.59 -15.39
N TYR A 283 3.26 2.14 -14.21
CA TYR A 283 3.17 3.57 -13.98
C TYR A 283 4.54 4.24 -13.71
N ALA A 284 5.59 3.46 -13.55
CA ALA A 284 6.96 3.96 -13.38
C ALA A 284 7.72 4.04 -14.72
N LYS A 285 7.00 4.04 -15.84
CA LYS A 285 7.55 4.17 -17.19
C LYS A 285 7.74 5.61 -17.58
#